data_9917e860df1fa8e1d476b46b20c4648c
#
_entry.id   9917e860df1fa8e1d476b46b20c4648c
#
_cell.length_a   1.000
_cell.length_b   1.000
_cell.length_c   1.000
_cell.angle_alpha   90.00
_cell.angle_beta   90.00
_cell.angle_gamma   90.00
#
_symmetry.space_group_name_H-M   'P 1'
#
loop_
_entity.id
_entity.type
_entity.pdbx_description
1 polymer ?
#
loop_
_entity_poly.entity_id
_entity_poly.type
_entity_poly.pdbx_seq_one_letter_code
_entity_poly.pdbx_strand_id
1 'polypeptide(L)'
;MRIALFVGVVLLASGCVVHTRPRPRPGPPPPPPRPSAMSYNEAVDRGFGECRARRYECRLKEAHQTGRDIWKVKFFASAPGARGHLHLEFDAYSRDLLRVDEKVKARRDRDHDDDWDDDDDDDDHRHGRGRGKKRGHAKHDD
;
A
#
# COMPACT_ATOMS: atom_id res chain seq x y z
N MET A 1 -37.36 87.74 0.70
CA MET A 1 -37.04 86.67 1.61
C MET A 1 -37.59 85.31 1.19
N ARG A 2 -37.63 84.97 -0.11
CA ARG A 2 -38.21 83.69 -0.67
C ARG A 2 -37.25 82.89 -1.56
N ILE A 3 -36.07 83.44 -1.87
CA ILE A 3 -35.07 82.81 -2.74
C ILE A 3 -34.10 81.90 -1.98
N ALA A 4 -33.91 82.09 -0.67
CA ALA A 4 -32.99 81.32 0.15
C ALA A 4 -33.48 79.90 0.47
N LEU A 5 -34.76 79.59 0.27
CA LEU A 5 -35.35 78.29 0.66
C LEU A 5 -35.26 77.27 -0.47
N PHE A 6 -35.01 77.70 -1.71
CA PHE A 6 -34.88 76.78 -2.84
C PHE A 6 -33.45 76.16 -3.02
N VAL A 7 -32.41 76.82 -2.46
CA VAL A 7 -31.03 76.36 -2.59
C VAL A 7 -30.74 75.20 -1.66
N GLY A 8 -31.48 75.09 -0.55
CA GLY A 8 -31.27 74.09 0.45
C GLY A 8 -31.79 72.68 0.03
N VAL A 9 -32.74 72.55 -0.87
CA VAL A 9 -33.40 71.32 -1.26
C VAL A 9 -32.64 70.55 -2.34
N VAL A 10 -31.80 71.23 -3.16
CA VAL A 10 -31.06 70.59 -4.27
C VAL A 10 -29.83 69.81 -3.81
N LEU A 11 -29.30 70.09 -2.63
CA LEU A 11 -28.07 69.41 -2.09
C LEU A 11 -28.28 68.05 -1.43
N LEU A 12 -29.55 67.64 -1.23
CA LEU A 12 -29.86 66.37 -0.59
C LEU A 12 -30.04 65.16 -1.53
N ALA A 13 -29.95 65.40 -2.87
CA ALA A 13 -30.18 64.37 -3.87
C ALA A 13 -28.88 63.67 -4.39
N SER A 14 -27.72 63.97 -3.78
CA SER A 14 -26.47 63.26 -4.16
C SER A 14 -26.42 61.90 -3.49
N GLY A 15 -27.34 61.01 -3.84
CA GLY A 15 -27.31 59.61 -3.43
C GLY A 15 -26.09 58.94 -4.05
N CYS A 16 -25.07 58.65 -3.22
CA CYS A 16 -23.96 57.77 -3.61
C CYS A 16 -24.54 56.41 -3.95
N VAL A 17 -24.64 56.09 -5.24
CA VAL A 17 -24.93 54.72 -5.70
C VAL A 17 -23.71 53.85 -5.40
N VAL A 18 -23.73 53.15 -4.26
CA VAL A 18 -22.74 52.16 -3.92
C VAL A 18 -22.97 50.94 -4.82
N HIS A 19 -22.17 50.82 -5.87
CA HIS A 19 -22.11 49.60 -6.67
C HIS A 19 -21.50 48.48 -5.83
N THR A 20 -22.33 47.73 -5.10
CA THR A 20 -21.91 46.47 -4.45
C THR A 20 -21.65 45.47 -5.56
N ARG A 21 -20.36 45.27 -5.88
CA ARG A 21 -19.96 44.13 -6.72
C ARG A 21 -20.41 42.85 -6.03
N PRO A 22 -21.15 41.96 -6.73
CA PRO A 22 -21.50 40.67 -6.16
C PRO A 22 -20.22 39.98 -5.72
N ARG A 23 -20.11 39.58 -4.44
CA ARG A 23 -19.01 38.77 -3.98
C ARG A 23 -19.00 37.49 -4.81
N PRO A 24 -17.84 37.11 -5.40
CA PRO A 24 -17.73 35.81 -6.05
C PRO A 24 -18.19 34.74 -5.07
N ARG A 25 -19.07 33.87 -5.51
CA ARG A 25 -19.48 32.72 -4.67
C ARG A 25 -18.21 31.95 -4.30
N PRO A 26 -18.03 31.59 -3.01
CA PRO A 26 -16.95 30.69 -2.64
C PRO A 26 -16.99 29.45 -3.54
N GLY A 27 -15.89 29.16 -4.22
CA GLY A 27 -15.78 27.95 -5.01
C GLY A 27 -16.03 26.72 -4.13
N PRO A 28 -16.38 25.56 -4.72
CA PRO A 28 -16.48 24.32 -3.96
C PRO A 28 -15.15 24.08 -3.24
N PRO A 29 -15.17 23.53 -2.03
CA PRO A 29 -13.95 23.19 -1.30
C PRO A 29 -13.07 22.26 -2.15
N PRO A 30 -11.74 22.40 -2.10
CA PRO A 30 -10.85 21.50 -2.82
C PRO A 30 -11.11 20.06 -2.38
N PRO A 31 -11.03 19.08 -3.30
CA PRO A 31 -11.18 17.68 -2.95
C PRO A 31 -10.14 17.29 -1.90
N PRO A 32 -10.48 16.38 -0.96
CA PRO A 32 -9.54 15.93 0.05
C PRO A 32 -8.29 15.32 -0.62
N PRO A 33 -7.10 15.50 -0.03
CA PRO A 33 -5.88 14.91 -0.53
C PRO A 33 -6.03 13.39 -0.65
N ARG A 34 -5.63 12.83 -1.78
CA ARG A 34 -5.61 11.36 -1.95
C ARG A 34 -4.59 10.77 -0.98
N PRO A 35 -4.90 9.63 -0.34
CA PRO A 35 -3.92 8.93 0.47
C PRO A 35 -2.65 8.64 -0.36
N SER A 36 -1.49 8.98 0.17
CA SER A 36 -0.23 8.60 -0.46
C SER A 36 0.03 7.12 -0.28
N ALA A 37 0.54 6.46 -1.32
CA ALA A 37 0.96 5.08 -1.21
C ALA A 37 2.13 4.94 -0.20
N MET A 38 2.15 3.82 0.49
CA MET A 38 3.22 3.43 1.42
C MET A 38 4.55 3.35 0.69
N SER A 39 5.60 3.92 1.27
CA SER A 39 6.95 3.84 0.75
C SER A 39 7.62 2.49 1.06
N TYR A 40 8.72 2.19 0.36
CA TYR A 40 9.56 1.02 0.65
C TYR A 40 9.98 0.95 2.12
N ASN A 41 10.52 2.05 2.65
CA ASN A 41 10.99 2.08 4.04
C ASN A 41 9.84 1.86 5.03
N GLU A 42 8.68 2.46 4.78
CA GLU A 42 7.49 2.27 5.61
C GLU A 42 7.02 0.81 5.61
N ALA A 43 7.04 0.14 4.44
CA ALA A 43 6.67 -1.27 4.32
C ALA A 43 7.64 -2.17 5.11
N VAL A 44 8.94 -1.91 4.99
CA VAL A 44 9.99 -2.66 5.70
C VAL A 44 9.89 -2.43 7.22
N ASP A 45 9.70 -1.19 7.67
CA ASP A 45 9.57 -0.86 9.09
C ASP A 45 8.34 -1.53 9.73
N ARG A 46 7.21 -1.55 9.02
CA ARG A 46 6.01 -2.30 9.44
C ARG A 46 6.31 -3.79 9.53
N GLY A 47 6.99 -4.33 8.53
CA GLY A 47 7.41 -5.73 8.55
C GLY A 47 8.28 -6.09 9.75
N PHE A 48 9.24 -5.26 10.12
CA PHE A 48 10.00 -5.45 11.35
C PHE A 48 9.14 -5.31 12.61
N GLY A 49 8.10 -4.46 12.58
CA GLY A 49 7.11 -4.38 13.64
C GLY A 49 6.38 -5.71 13.86
N GLU A 50 5.94 -6.35 12.77
CA GLU A 50 5.29 -7.65 12.78
C GLU A 50 6.21 -8.77 13.27
N CYS A 51 7.50 -8.73 12.90
CA CYS A 51 8.52 -9.65 13.41
C CYS A 51 8.65 -9.55 14.93
N ARG A 52 8.79 -8.34 15.46
CA ARG A 52 8.89 -8.12 16.92
C ARG A 52 7.64 -8.58 17.66
N ALA A 53 6.44 -8.32 17.10
CA ALA A 53 5.18 -8.73 17.69
C ALA A 53 5.10 -10.27 17.84
N ARG A 54 5.74 -11.00 16.93
CA ARG A 54 5.83 -12.49 16.95
C ARG A 54 7.05 -13.02 17.73
N ARG A 55 7.85 -12.11 18.30
CA ARG A 55 9.07 -12.46 19.04
C ARG A 55 10.14 -13.13 18.19
N TYR A 56 10.21 -12.77 16.90
CA TYR A 56 11.26 -13.19 16.00
C TYR A 56 12.37 -12.13 15.89
N GLU A 57 13.61 -12.63 15.78
CA GLU A 57 14.71 -11.86 15.22
C GLU A 57 14.66 -12.00 13.71
N CYS A 58 14.49 -10.87 13.01
CA CYS A 58 14.29 -10.87 11.58
C CYS A 58 15.41 -10.14 10.85
N ARG A 59 15.78 -10.69 9.70
CA ARG A 59 16.65 -10.07 8.72
C ARG A 59 15.89 -9.96 7.40
N LEU A 60 15.83 -8.76 6.85
CA LEU A 60 15.15 -8.53 5.56
C LEU A 60 15.81 -9.40 4.47
N LYS A 61 15.01 -10.18 3.76
CA LYS A 61 15.41 -10.92 2.56
C LYS A 61 15.07 -10.07 1.32
N GLU A 62 13.83 -9.62 1.23
CA GLU A 62 13.31 -8.93 0.05
C GLU A 62 12.11 -8.06 0.41
N ALA A 63 11.94 -6.93 -0.30
CA ALA A 63 10.72 -6.14 -0.26
C ALA A 63 10.47 -5.51 -1.63
N HIS A 64 9.26 -5.68 -2.17
CA HIS A 64 8.86 -5.07 -3.42
C HIS A 64 7.35 -4.81 -3.45
N GLN A 65 6.95 -3.85 -4.27
CA GLN A 65 5.54 -3.56 -4.54
C GLN A 65 5.10 -4.29 -5.80
N THR A 66 3.96 -4.97 -5.74
CA THR A 66 3.35 -5.64 -6.90
C THR A 66 2.47 -4.67 -7.69
N GLY A 67 2.14 -5.02 -8.94
CA GLY A 67 1.24 -4.21 -9.78
C GLY A 67 -0.20 -4.08 -9.27
N ARG A 68 -0.53 -4.64 -8.11
CA ARG A 68 -1.82 -4.54 -7.42
C ARG A 68 -1.77 -3.67 -6.17
N ASP A 69 -0.80 -2.78 -6.07
CA ASP A 69 -0.59 -1.92 -4.90
C ASP A 69 -0.43 -2.69 -3.57
N ILE A 70 0.15 -3.88 -3.64
CA ILE A 70 0.46 -4.71 -2.49
C ILE A 70 1.97 -4.73 -2.28
N TRP A 71 2.43 -4.43 -1.08
CA TRP A 71 3.79 -4.63 -0.64
C TRP A 71 3.98 -6.07 -0.19
N LYS A 72 4.91 -6.80 -0.81
CA LYS A 72 5.39 -8.10 -0.36
C LYS A 72 6.73 -7.92 0.34
N VAL A 73 6.81 -8.31 1.60
CA VAL A 73 8.02 -8.20 2.42
C VAL A 73 8.36 -9.57 2.97
N LYS A 74 9.56 -10.07 2.65
CA LYS A 74 10.05 -11.38 3.08
C LYS A 74 11.21 -11.21 4.05
N PHE A 75 11.20 -11.97 5.13
CA PHE A 75 12.24 -12.00 6.15
C PHE A 75 12.77 -13.41 6.38
N PHE A 76 14.05 -13.50 6.67
CA PHE A 76 14.55 -14.62 7.46
C PHE A 76 14.18 -14.36 8.92
N ALA A 77 13.47 -15.31 9.53
CA ALA A 77 12.99 -15.21 10.90
C ALA A 77 13.65 -16.28 11.78
N SER A 78 14.14 -15.90 12.96
CA SER A 78 14.72 -16.80 13.92
C SER A 78 14.17 -16.56 15.33
N ALA A 79 14.07 -17.64 16.09
CA ALA A 79 13.79 -17.67 17.51
C ALA A 79 14.67 -18.72 18.17
N PRO A 80 14.78 -18.76 19.51
CA PRO A 80 15.52 -19.82 20.19
C PRO A 80 15.08 -21.21 19.74
N GLY A 81 15.97 -21.96 19.10
CA GLY A 81 15.70 -23.30 18.59
C GLY A 81 14.81 -23.40 17.36
N ALA A 82 14.50 -22.29 16.68
CA ALA A 82 13.68 -22.29 15.47
C ALA A 82 14.21 -21.31 14.41
N ARG A 83 14.08 -21.67 13.14
CA ARG A 83 14.46 -20.82 11.99
C ARG A 83 13.46 -20.99 10.87
N GLY A 84 13.38 -19.98 10.01
CA GLY A 84 12.52 -20.03 8.84
C GLY A 84 12.34 -18.69 8.16
N HIS A 85 11.19 -18.55 7.51
CA HIS A 85 10.83 -17.39 6.73
C HIS A 85 9.49 -16.81 7.23
N LEU A 86 9.37 -15.49 7.13
CA LEU A 86 8.13 -14.78 7.35
C LEU A 86 7.85 -13.92 6.11
N HIS A 87 6.71 -14.17 5.46
CA HIS A 87 6.25 -13.40 4.32
C HIS A 87 5.03 -12.59 4.74
N LEU A 88 5.06 -11.31 4.44
CA LEU A 88 4.02 -10.36 4.81
C LEU A 88 3.53 -9.63 3.57
N GLU A 89 2.23 -9.44 3.46
CA GLU A 89 1.62 -8.63 2.41
C GLU A 89 0.82 -7.48 3.04
N PHE A 90 1.10 -6.25 2.60
CA PHE A 90 0.43 -5.05 3.07
C PHE A 90 -0.24 -4.33 1.90
N ASP A 91 -1.41 -3.76 2.13
CA ASP A 91 -2.01 -2.81 1.19
C ASP A 91 -1.22 -1.50 1.21
N ALA A 92 -0.88 -1.00 0.00
CA ALA A 92 -0.03 0.18 -0.12
C ALA A 92 -0.72 1.48 0.32
N TYR A 93 -2.04 1.55 0.34
CA TYR A 93 -2.79 2.77 0.67
C TYR A 93 -3.41 2.72 2.06
N SER A 94 -4.11 1.63 2.42
CA SER A 94 -4.70 1.47 3.75
C SER A 94 -3.66 1.10 4.80
N ARG A 95 -2.52 0.54 4.38
CA ARG A 95 -1.43 0.04 5.23
C ARG A 95 -1.82 -1.18 6.06
N ASP A 96 -2.92 -1.82 5.72
CA ASP A 96 -3.40 -3.02 6.41
C ASP A 96 -2.53 -4.22 6.07
N LEU A 97 -2.32 -5.09 7.06
CA LEU A 97 -1.69 -6.39 6.86
C LEU A 97 -2.73 -7.34 6.26
N LEU A 98 -2.55 -7.69 4.99
CA LEU A 98 -3.48 -8.52 4.23
C LEU A 98 -3.22 -10.01 4.42
N ARG A 99 -1.93 -10.39 4.50
CA ARG A 99 -1.52 -11.79 4.58
C ARG A 99 -0.26 -11.95 5.40
N VAL A 100 -0.21 -13.06 6.14
CA VAL A 100 0.99 -13.56 6.83
C VAL A 100 1.18 -15.00 6.44
N ASP A 101 2.34 -15.34 5.89
CA ASP A 101 2.78 -16.71 5.69
C ASP A 101 4.04 -16.93 6.53
N GLU A 102 3.93 -17.81 7.51
CA GLU A 102 4.95 -18.10 8.52
C GLU A 102 5.43 -19.54 8.38
N LYS A 103 6.66 -19.70 7.95
CA LYS A 103 7.32 -20.99 7.76
C LYS A 103 8.51 -21.13 8.72
N VAL A 104 8.29 -20.96 10.02
CA VAL A 104 9.33 -21.10 11.04
C VAL A 104 9.23 -22.48 11.67
N LYS A 105 10.30 -23.27 11.59
CA LYS A 105 10.35 -24.65 12.08
C LYS A 105 11.37 -24.77 13.19
N ALA A 106 11.08 -25.63 14.19
CA ALA A 106 12.04 -26.02 15.19
C ALA A 106 13.24 -26.70 14.53
N ARG A 107 14.46 -26.32 14.94
CA ARG A 107 15.69 -26.93 14.48
C ARG A 107 15.69 -28.38 15.01
N ARG A 108 15.57 -29.35 14.11
CA ARG A 108 15.87 -30.73 14.44
C ARG A 108 17.38 -30.85 14.39
N ASP A 109 17.99 -31.24 15.50
CA ASP A 109 19.43 -31.60 15.57
C ASP A 109 19.67 -32.86 14.71
N ARG A 110 19.67 -32.69 13.41
CA ARG A 110 20.20 -33.65 12.45
C ARG A 110 21.21 -32.89 11.64
N ASP A 111 22.46 -33.27 11.85
CA ASP A 111 23.62 -32.89 11.04
C ASP A 111 23.37 -33.29 9.58
N HIS A 112 22.66 -32.47 8.83
CA HIS A 112 22.62 -32.54 7.37
C HIS A 112 22.63 -31.14 6.83
N ASP A 113 23.63 -30.88 6.01
CA ASP A 113 23.92 -29.69 5.24
C ASP A 113 22.64 -29.13 4.67
N ASP A 114 22.35 -27.87 5.07
CA ASP A 114 21.16 -27.11 4.74
C ASP A 114 21.26 -26.63 3.29
N ASP A 115 20.87 -27.47 2.35
CA ASP A 115 20.40 -27.00 1.07
C ASP A 115 19.08 -26.23 1.33
N TRP A 116 19.20 -24.92 1.43
CA TRP A 116 18.09 -24.01 1.41
C TRP A 116 17.57 -23.95 -0.03
N ASP A 117 16.82 -24.98 -0.43
CA ASP A 117 16.05 -24.92 -1.65
C ASP A 117 15.10 -23.73 -1.52
N ASP A 118 15.48 -22.69 -2.25
CA ASP A 118 14.64 -21.50 -2.50
C ASP A 118 13.45 -21.95 -3.39
N ASP A 119 12.51 -22.69 -2.79
CA ASP A 119 11.21 -22.91 -3.39
C ASP A 119 10.46 -21.57 -3.35
N ASP A 120 10.94 -20.65 -4.17
CA ASP A 120 10.21 -19.44 -4.56
C ASP A 120 9.06 -19.86 -5.49
N ASP A 121 8.07 -20.57 -4.92
CA ASP A 121 6.78 -20.74 -5.57
C ASP A 121 6.08 -19.39 -5.67
N ASP A 122 6.55 -18.59 -6.62
CA ASP A 122 5.83 -17.43 -7.14
C ASP A 122 4.57 -17.96 -7.86
N ASP A 123 3.50 -18.18 -7.09
CA ASP A 123 2.15 -18.53 -7.56
C ASP A 123 1.50 -17.40 -8.38
N ASP A 124 2.25 -16.75 -9.28
CA ASP A 124 1.71 -15.79 -10.24
C ASP A 124 1.45 -16.40 -11.63
N HIS A 125 1.56 -17.72 -11.80
CA HIS A 125 1.22 -18.36 -13.07
C HIS A 125 -0.20 -18.89 -13.11
N ARG A 126 -1.17 -17.98 -13.17
CA ARG A 126 -2.45 -18.24 -13.82
C ARG A 126 -2.22 -18.26 -15.33
N HIS A 127 -2.61 -19.39 -15.92
CA HIS A 127 -2.85 -19.70 -17.33
C HIS A 127 -1.77 -20.50 -18.05
N GLY A 128 -2.02 -21.79 -18.07
CA GLY A 128 -1.45 -22.70 -19.03
C GLY A 128 -2.20 -24.04 -18.99
N ARG A 129 -3.40 -24.09 -19.54
CA ARG A 129 -4.05 -25.37 -19.86
C ARG A 129 -3.21 -26.09 -20.92
N GLY A 130 -2.17 -26.79 -20.50
CA GLY A 130 -1.42 -27.72 -21.30
C GLY A 130 -1.93 -29.13 -21.06
N ARG A 131 -2.88 -29.62 -21.88
CA ARG A 131 -3.18 -31.06 -22.00
C ARG A 131 -1.96 -31.76 -22.57
N GLY A 132 -1.05 -32.19 -21.71
CA GLY A 132 0.05 -33.09 -22.04
C GLY A 132 -0.45 -34.51 -22.21
N LYS A 133 -0.67 -34.95 -23.46
CA LYS A 133 -0.92 -36.32 -23.87
C LYS A 133 0.25 -37.21 -23.42
N LYS A 134 -0.01 -38.08 -22.42
CA LYS A 134 0.89 -39.21 -22.13
C LYS A 134 0.92 -40.14 -23.33
N ARG A 135 2.01 -40.15 -24.11
CA ARG A 135 2.34 -41.23 -25.04
C ARG A 135 3.03 -42.34 -24.25
N GLY A 136 2.35 -43.49 -24.18
CA GLY A 136 2.91 -44.71 -23.65
C GLY A 136 4.09 -45.16 -24.48
N HIS A 137 5.19 -45.52 -23.81
CA HIS A 137 6.25 -46.33 -24.38
C HIS A 137 5.79 -47.78 -24.35
N ALA A 138 5.51 -48.31 -25.55
CA ALA A 138 5.42 -49.75 -25.77
C ALA A 138 6.83 -50.34 -25.63
N LYS A 139 6.99 -51.29 -24.71
CA LYS A 139 8.10 -52.23 -24.69
C LYS A 139 8.04 -53.11 -25.92
N HIS A 140 9.07 -53.19 -26.70
CA HIS A 140 9.37 -54.27 -27.63
C HIS A 140 10.34 -55.21 -26.90
N ASP A 141 9.83 -56.41 -26.64
CA ASP A 141 10.64 -57.59 -26.37
C ASP A 141 10.90 -58.29 -27.70
N ASP A 142 12.18 -58.52 -28.01
CA ASP A 142 12.73 -59.62 -28.82
C ASP A 142 14.18 -59.84 -28.41
#